data_7f9b704a11429534be17c24632864ca2
#
_entry.id   7f9b704a11429534be17c24632864ca2
#
_cell.length_a   1.000
_cell.length_b   1.000
_cell.length_c   1.000
_cell.angle_alpha   90.00
_cell.angle_beta   90.00
_cell.angle_gamma   90.00
#
_symmetry.space_group_name_H-M   'P 1'
#
loop_
_entity.id
_entity.type
_entity.pdbx_description
1 polymer ?
#
loop_
_entity_poly.entity_id
_entity_poly.type
_entity_poly.pdbx_seq_one_letter_code
_entity_poly.pdbx_strand_id
1 'polypeptide(L)'
;VDHANYVVNEFLRMLSTGITRTQRDATYFAEQLHVSLKYLSRVVKRTTGETITSYIDRATIPILRKYLDEERLSLTQISDIMNFTSLSYFSRYCSKHLGMTPSKYRSSKV
;
A
#
# COMPACT_ATOMS: atom_id res chain seq x y z
N VAL A 1 18.67 23.06 2.72
CA VAL A 1 17.59 22.08 2.47
C VAL A 1 17.62 21.03 3.57
N ASP A 2 16.51 20.83 4.22
CA ASP A 2 16.40 19.84 5.27
C ASP A 2 16.34 18.45 4.65
N HIS A 3 17.33 17.60 4.99
CA HIS A 3 17.39 16.22 4.48
C HIS A 3 16.14 15.44 4.85
N ALA A 4 15.62 15.60 6.06
CA ALA A 4 14.41 14.91 6.49
C ALA A 4 13.21 15.27 5.61
N ASN A 5 13.02 16.54 5.29
CA ASN A 5 11.94 16.98 4.40
C ASN A 5 12.12 16.40 3.00
N TYR A 6 13.34 16.34 2.50
CA TYR A 6 13.62 15.74 1.21
C TYR A 6 13.22 14.26 1.19
N VAL A 7 13.63 13.52 2.21
CA VAL A 7 13.33 12.08 2.30
C VAL A 7 11.81 11.85 2.37
N VAL A 8 11.11 12.62 3.19
CA VAL A 8 9.66 12.49 3.32
C VAL A 8 8.97 12.82 1.99
N ASN A 9 9.38 13.89 1.33
CA ASN A 9 8.80 14.29 0.05
C ASN A 9 9.03 13.22 -1.02
N GLU A 10 10.21 12.60 -1.04
CA GLU A 10 10.51 11.52 -1.98
C GLU A 10 9.68 10.27 -1.68
N PHE A 11 9.49 9.95 -0.40
CA PHE A 11 8.62 8.86 -0.01
C PHE A 11 7.19 9.09 -0.52
N LEU A 12 6.65 10.27 -0.30
CA LEU A 12 5.30 10.61 -0.75
C LEU A 12 5.20 10.58 -2.28
N ARG A 13 6.24 11.06 -2.97
CA ARG A 13 6.28 11.01 -4.43
C ARG A 13 6.24 9.57 -4.93
N MET A 14 7.01 8.67 -4.30
CA MET A 14 6.99 7.25 -4.67
C MET A 14 5.59 6.67 -4.55
N LEU A 15 4.87 7.00 -3.48
CA LEU A 15 3.51 6.51 -3.29
C LEU A 15 2.58 6.97 -4.40
N SER A 16 2.80 8.16 -4.95
CA SER A 16 1.94 8.71 -5.99
C SER A 16 2.11 8.03 -7.34
N THR A 17 3.15 7.19 -7.50
CA THR A 17 3.42 6.50 -8.77
C THR A 17 2.62 5.21 -8.96
N GLY A 18 1.85 4.79 -7.95
CA GLY A 18 1.16 3.50 -7.98
C GLY A 18 2.04 2.32 -7.57
N ILE A 19 3.20 2.60 -7.00
CA ILE A 19 4.17 1.57 -6.63
C ILE A 19 3.58 0.56 -5.62
N THR A 20 2.60 0.98 -4.81
CA THR A 20 2.01 0.09 -3.80
C THR A 20 1.14 -1.00 -4.42
N ARG A 21 0.93 -0.97 -5.72
CA ARG A 21 0.33 -2.12 -6.40
C ARG A 21 1.12 -3.39 -6.10
N THR A 22 2.45 -3.28 -6.10
CA THR A 22 3.34 -4.44 -5.93
C THR A 22 4.28 -4.37 -4.74
N GLN A 23 4.52 -3.18 -4.18
CA GLN A 23 5.51 -2.97 -3.11
C GLN A 23 4.86 -2.26 -1.93
N ARG A 24 4.67 -2.97 -0.82
CA ARG A 24 4.01 -2.45 0.37
C ARG A 24 4.81 -2.62 1.66
N ASP A 25 6.03 -3.14 1.53
CA ASP A 25 6.94 -3.30 2.66
C ASP A 25 7.69 -1.99 2.89
N ALA A 26 7.61 -1.46 4.10
CA ALA A 26 8.29 -0.22 4.46
C ALA A 26 9.80 -0.29 4.21
N THR A 27 10.38 -1.47 4.37
CA THR A 27 11.81 -1.69 4.13
C THR A 27 12.18 -1.39 2.67
N TYR A 28 11.31 -1.75 1.73
CA TYR A 28 11.54 -1.46 0.32
C TYR A 28 11.74 0.05 0.10
N PHE A 29 10.87 0.86 0.68
CA PHE A 29 10.96 2.32 0.52
C PHE A 29 12.22 2.89 1.16
N ALA A 30 12.58 2.39 2.34
CA ALA A 30 13.80 2.82 3.01
C ALA A 30 15.03 2.51 2.15
N GLU A 31 15.08 1.32 1.56
CA GLU A 31 16.18 0.91 0.68
C GLU A 31 16.26 1.80 -0.56
N GLN A 32 15.12 2.09 -1.17
CA GLN A 32 15.11 2.96 -2.36
C GLN A 32 15.57 4.37 -2.04
N LEU A 33 15.31 4.84 -0.83
CA LEU A 33 15.71 6.18 -0.40
C LEU A 33 17.09 6.22 0.25
N HIS A 34 17.76 5.07 0.32
CA HIS A 34 19.11 4.94 0.89
C HIS A 34 19.19 5.41 2.34
N VAL A 35 18.16 5.08 3.11
CA VAL A 35 18.10 5.38 4.55
C VAL A 35 17.69 4.12 5.30
N SER A 36 17.92 4.11 6.62
CA SER A 36 17.44 3.01 7.44
C SER A 36 15.91 3.10 7.60
N LEU A 37 15.28 1.95 7.82
CA LEU A 37 13.84 1.93 8.12
C LEU A 37 13.54 2.75 9.37
N LYS A 38 14.40 2.66 10.38
CA LYS A 38 14.22 3.42 11.61
C LYS A 38 14.23 4.93 11.34
N TYR A 39 15.14 5.39 10.50
CA TYR A 39 15.21 6.80 10.14
C TYR A 39 13.96 7.24 9.37
N LEU A 40 13.60 6.47 8.34
CA LEU A 40 12.41 6.79 7.53
C LEU A 40 11.17 6.86 8.39
N SER A 41 10.97 5.86 9.25
CA SER A 41 9.83 5.80 10.16
C SER A 41 9.76 7.04 11.04
N ARG A 42 10.90 7.43 11.61
CA ARG A 42 10.97 8.59 12.51
C ARG A 42 10.66 9.89 11.79
N VAL A 43 11.27 10.13 10.61
CA VAL A 43 11.08 11.42 9.93
C VAL A 43 9.68 11.53 9.33
N VAL A 44 9.09 10.45 8.84
CA VAL A 44 7.72 10.46 8.33
C VAL A 44 6.76 10.80 9.48
N LYS A 45 6.88 10.11 10.61
CA LYS A 45 6.00 10.37 11.75
C LYS A 45 6.16 11.78 12.30
N ARG A 46 7.41 12.25 12.42
CA ARG A 46 7.69 13.59 12.96
C ARG A 46 7.17 14.67 12.03
N THR A 47 7.37 14.52 10.73
CA THR A 47 7.03 15.55 9.75
C THR A 47 5.53 15.62 9.46
N THR A 48 4.87 14.47 9.39
CA THR A 48 3.49 14.38 8.91
C THR A 48 2.47 14.03 10.00
N GLY A 49 2.93 13.48 11.12
CA GLY A 49 2.04 12.98 12.17
C GLY A 49 1.48 11.59 11.91
N GLU A 50 1.74 11.01 10.72
CA GLU A 50 1.23 9.70 10.31
C GLU A 50 2.37 8.70 10.19
N THR A 51 2.05 7.40 10.27
CA THR A 51 3.06 6.35 10.13
C THR A 51 3.28 6.01 8.65
N ILE A 52 4.43 5.39 8.36
CA ILE A 52 4.72 4.87 7.02
C ILE A 52 3.61 3.91 6.57
N THR A 53 3.23 2.98 7.45
CA THR A 53 2.20 1.98 7.14
C THR A 53 0.88 2.63 6.79
N SER A 54 0.48 3.68 7.52
CA SER A 54 -0.74 4.42 7.24
C SER A 54 -0.72 4.99 5.82
N TYR A 55 0.39 5.58 5.41
CA TYR A 55 0.54 6.13 4.07
C TYR A 55 0.51 5.05 2.98
N ILE A 56 1.22 3.94 3.21
CA ILE A 56 1.27 2.83 2.26
C ILE A 56 -0.14 2.26 2.05
N ASP A 57 -0.86 2.01 3.14
CA ASP A 57 -2.21 1.45 3.07
C ASP A 57 -3.17 2.41 2.38
N ARG A 58 -3.06 3.70 2.69
CA ARG A 58 -3.91 4.73 2.09
C ARG A 58 -3.69 4.84 0.58
N ALA A 59 -2.46 4.64 0.13
CA ALA A 59 -2.14 4.62 -1.29
C ALA A 59 -2.61 3.32 -1.97
N THR A 60 -2.66 2.22 -1.23
CA THR A 60 -2.99 0.89 -1.76
C THR A 60 -4.49 0.69 -1.94
N ILE A 61 -5.30 1.22 -1.03
CA ILE A 61 -6.75 0.97 -1.02
C ILE A 61 -7.43 1.34 -2.34
N PRO A 62 -7.18 2.52 -2.94
CA PRO A 62 -7.80 2.85 -4.23
C PRO A 62 -7.41 1.89 -5.36
N ILE A 63 -6.16 1.41 -5.35
CA ILE A 63 -5.66 0.45 -6.34
C ILE A 63 -6.40 -0.88 -6.16
N LEU A 64 -6.53 -1.31 -4.91
CA LEU A 64 -7.22 -2.54 -4.55
C LEU A 64 -8.68 -2.51 -5.02
N ARG A 65 -9.37 -1.41 -4.75
CA ARG A 65 -10.77 -1.24 -5.16
C ARG A 65 -10.92 -1.28 -6.68
N LYS A 66 -10.01 -0.64 -7.38
CA LYS A 66 -10.03 -0.61 -8.85
C LYS A 66 -9.93 -2.01 -9.43
N TYR A 67 -9.03 -2.84 -8.91
CA TYR A 67 -8.90 -4.22 -9.38
C TYR A 67 -10.11 -5.07 -8.99
N LEU A 68 -10.62 -4.90 -7.78
CA LEU A 68 -11.80 -5.65 -7.35
C LEU A 68 -13.04 -5.29 -8.17
N ASP A 69 -13.12 -4.05 -8.66
CA ASP A 69 -14.23 -3.60 -9.51
C ASP A 69 -14.12 -4.19 -10.93
N GLU A 70 -12.98 -4.71 -11.30
CA GLU A 70 -12.79 -5.36 -12.61
C GLU A 70 -13.25 -6.82 -12.53
N GLU A 71 -14.51 -7.05 -12.88
CA GLU A 71 -15.16 -8.34 -12.67
C GLU A 71 -14.55 -9.48 -13.49
N ARG A 72 -13.86 -9.17 -14.59
CA ARG A 72 -13.21 -10.19 -15.42
C ARG A 72 -12.00 -10.82 -14.75
N LEU A 73 -11.46 -10.16 -13.73
CA LEU A 73 -10.31 -10.70 -13.00
C LEU A 73 -10.78 -11.54 -11.82
N SER A 74 -10.22 -12.73 -11.68
CA SER A 74 -10.47 -13.56 -10.49
C SER A 74 -9.72 -12.99 -9.31
N LEU A 75 -10.13 -13.36 -8.10
CA LEU A 75 -9.42 -12.93 -6.90
C LEU A 75 -7.99 -13.45 -6.88
N THR A 76 -7.76 -14.65 -7.39
CA THR A 76 -6.40 -15.20 -7.50
C THR A 76 -5.56 -14.35 -8.46
N GLN A 77 -6.13 -13.96 -9.59
CA GLN A 77 -5.43 -13.10 -10.55
C GLN A 77 -5.07 -11.76 -9.92
N ILE A 78 -5.99 -11.16 -9.18
CA ILE A 78 -5.74 -9.86 -8.52
C ILE A 78 -4.64 -10.02 -7.46
N SER A 79 -4.71 -11.08 -6.67
CA SER A 79 -3.68 -11.38 -5.66
C SER A 79 -2.29 -11.44 -6.32
N ASP A 80 -2.19 -12.11 -7.47
CA ASP A 80 -0.94 -12.22 -8.21
C ASP A 80 -0.49 -10.89 -8.80
N ILE A 81 -1.40 -10.14 -9.42
CA ILE A 81 -1.11 -8.83 -10.01
C ILE A 81 -0.58 -7.87 -8.95
N MET A 82 -1.17 -7.92 -7.76
CA MET A 82 -0.77 -7.04 -6.67
C MET A 82 0.36 -7.62 -5.82
N ASN A 83 0.93 -8.74 -6.26
CA ASN A 83 2.11 -9.34 -5.64
C ASN A 83 1.89 -9.72 -4.17
N PHE A 84 0.70 -10.24 -3.85
CA PHE A 84 0.47 -10.82 -2.52
C PHE A 84 1.05 -12.24 -2.49
N THR A 85 1.58 -12.64 -1.35
CA THR A 85 2.24 -13.95 -1.21
C THR A 85 1.27 -15.11 -1.28
N SER A 86 -0.01 -14.88 -0.93
CA SER A 86 -1.04 -15.92 -1.01
C SER A 86 -2.40 -15.27 -1.11
N LEU A 87 -3.36 -16.04 -1.61
CA LEU A 87 -4.75 -15.60 -1.66
C LEU A 87 -5.30 -15.37 -0.25
N SER A 88 -4.89 -16.18 0.71
CA SER A 88 -5.30 -16.02 2.11
C SER A 88 -4.84 -14.69 2.68
N TYR A 89 -3.58 -14.32 2.42
CA TYR A 89 -3.06 -13.04 2.89
C TYR A 89 -3.77 -11.88 2.20
N PHE A 90 -4.00 -12.00 0.90
CA PHE A 90 -4.77 -11.01 0.13
C PHE A 90 -6.16 -10.80 0.75
N SER A 91 -6.87 -11.90 1.06
CA SER A 91 -8.19 -11.82 1.68
C SER A 91 -8.16 -11.13 3.04
N ARG A 92 -7.16 -11.43 3.85
CA ARG A 92 -7.01 -10.77 5.17
C ARG A 92 -6.71 -9.28 5.02
N TYR A 93 -5.88 -8.92 4.04
CA TYR A 93 -5.59 -7.51 3.75
C TYR A 93 -6.86 -6.76 3.36
N CYS A 94 -7.66 -7.36 2.48
CA CYS A 94 -8.94 -6.78 2.06
C CYS A 94 -9.88 -6.60 3.25
N SER A 95 -10.01 -7.63 4.07
CA SER A 95 -10.92 -7.57 5.23
C SER A 95 -10.51 -6.48 6.19
N LYS A 96 -9.21 -6.32 6.42
CA LYS A 96 -8.70 -5.29 7.33
C LYS A 96 -8.95 -3.88 6.80
N HIS A 97 -8.75 -3.67 5.50
CA HIS A 97 -8.76 -2.31 4.94
C HIS A 97 -10.07 -1.91 4.28
N LEU A 98 -10.91 -2.88 3.89
CA LEU A 98 -12.20 -2.61 3.28
C LEU A 98 -13.37 -2.92 4.23
N GLY A 99 -13.08 -3.57 5.35
CA GLY A 99 -14.11 -3.96 6.30
C GLY A 99 -14.92 -5.18 5.86
N MET A 100 -14.54 -5.84 4.77
CA MET A 100 -15.23 -7.02 4.27
C MET A 100 -14.31 -7.84 3.37
N THR A 101 -14.66 -9.12 3.16
CA THR A 101 -13.88 -9.99 2.28
C THR A 101 -13.96 -9.48 0.83
N PRO A 102 -12.98 -9.84 -0.02
CA PRO A 102 -13.04 -9.43 -1.43
C PRO A 102 -14.30 -9.94 -2.14
N SER A 103 -14.74 -11.17 -1.84
CA SER A 103 -15.97 -11.71 -2.43
C SER A 103 -17.19 -10.88 -2.04
N LYS A 104 -17.28 -10.52 -0.76
CA LYS A 104 -18.39 -9.71 -0.27
C LYS A 104 -18.36 -8.30 -0.85
N TYR A 105 -17.16 -7.74 -1.00
CA TYR A 105 -17.01 -6.43 -1.62
C TYR A 105 -17.60 -6.44 -3.03
N ARG A 106 -17.25 -7.48 -3.82
CA ARG A 106 -17.76 -7.60 -5.19
C ARG A 106 -19.27 -7.75 -5.24
N SER A 107 -19.84 -8.58 -4.36
CA SER A 107 -21.28 -8.80 -4.36
C SER A 107 -22.06 -7.60 -3.85
N SER A 108 -21.42 -6.69 -3.12
CA SER A 108 -22.06 -5.47 -2.63
C SER A 108 -22.12 -4.35 -3.67
N LYS A 109 -21.43 -4.53 -4.82
CA LYS A 109 -21.34 -3.54 -5.89
C LYS A 109 -22.36 -3.82 -6.99
N VAL A 110 -23.57 -4.03 -6.63
CA VAL A 110 -24.62 -4.33 -7.61
C VAL A 110 -25.26 -3.05 -8.14
#